data_fc35d18c731597bfbaaf0f093ed37f5f
#
_entry.id   fc35d18c731597bfbaaf0f093ed37f5f
#
_cell.length_a   1.000
_cell.length_b   1.000
_cell.length_c   1.000
_cell.angle_alpha   90.00
_cell.angle_beta   90.00
_cell.angle_gamma   90.00
#
_symmetry.space_group_name_H-M   'P 1'
#
loop_
_entity.id
_entity.type
_entity.pdbx_description
1 polymer ?
#
loop_
_entity_poly.entity_id
_entity_poly.type
_entity_poly.pdbx_seq_one_letter_code
_entity_poly.pdbx_strand_id
1 'polypeptide(L)'
;MRIALVGQPNCGKSTLFNQVAGYKAETGNFSGTTVTFTESKIRVAGEVEELVDLPGTYTLIGTNPAESETQRYLASNQVDVIINIIDATHLIQGLELTLELLELKRPMVVGLNMMDEAMRIGLSIDGFELGKKLGVKVLPLIASRGQGVKNLFLAALQAAHHDESDIKVSPYSVVGEERHKQAAELARLISRQGSRRISWRDNLDDFLLHPVWGYFALIAILFLFFQIVYGLGSVIEGPVLKFFDQTSLAIINNLSQTSFWSQMLVGVIQGLSGGFAIVLPYLVPFLLGLSIMEDAGYLPRVAFLMDNLMHRLGLHGKAIVPFILGYGCNVPAVMSTRILEEKQDRFLAAALSVLVPCAARLSVVFGLVAFYLGPMWALGIYVFNIFVIATTGRILTHILVDDSPGLILEIPVYRAPTIKAVLSKVWFRIREFIVEAWPLLIVGSVFLALLNYFNVSQFLNILVRPFTWVLGLPSETGVPLMFGILRKELSLVMLRQALGVVDFSSALPSLQMLTFTVFVVFYIPCLPTLATLKKELGGRNMLMIAGFTLVVALVASLIARGIGSILLS
;
A
#
# COMPACT_ATOMS: atom_id res chain seq x y z
N MET A 1 13.20 -23.01 -27.21
CA MET A 1 11.95 -22.35 -27.65
C MET A 1 11.56 -21.30 -26.63
N ARG A 2 11.02 -20.17 -27.09
CA ARG A 2 10.62 -19.04 -26.21
C ARG A 2 9.10 -18.91 -26.19
N ILE A 3 8.50 -19.11 -25.02
CA ILE A 3 7.05 -19.09 -24.78
C ILE A 3 6.67 -17.77 -24.12
N ALA A 4 5.81 -16.98 -24.74
CA ALA A 4 5.29 -15.74 -24.14
C ALA A 4 3.95 -15.98 -23.45
N LEU A 5 3.86 -15.64 -22.16
CA LEU A 5 2.59 -15.56 -21.43
C LEU A 5 1.98 -14.17 -21.61
N VAL A 6 0.78 -14.13 -22.17
CA VAL A 6 -0.01 -12.92 -22.39
C VAL A 6 -1.36 -13.07 -21.70
N GLY A 7 -1.97 -11.97 -21.35
CA GLY A 7 -3.32 -11.95 -20.76
C GLY A 7 -3.58 -10.66 -20.00
N GLN A 8 -4.83 -10.44 -19.69
CA GLN A 8 -5.27 -9.25 -18.97
C GLN A 8 -4.72 -9.20 -17.54
N PRO A 9 -4.67 -8.03 -16.91
CA PRO A 9 -4.44 -7.94 -15.47
C PRO A 9 -5.42 -8.82 -14.72
N ASN A 10 -4.96 -9.49 -13.66
CA ASN A 10 -5.74 -10.38 -12.80
C ASN A 10 -6.29 -11.67 -13.40
N CYS A 11 -6.05 -12.00 -14.65
CA CYS A 11 -6.48 -13.28 -15.26
C CYS A 11 -5.76 -14.52 -14.68
N GLY A 12 -4.81 -14.34 -13.77
CA GLY A 12 -4.07 -15.41 -13.12
C GLY A 12 -2.78 -15.82 -13.84
N LYS A 13 -2.27 -14.99 -14.75
CA LYS A 13 -1.05 -15.18 -15.53
C LYS A 13 0.17 -15.41 -14.62
N SER A 14 0.44 -14.51 -13.68
CA SER A 14 1.56 -14.65 -12.73
C SER A 14 1.39 -15.83 -11.77
N THR A 15 0.16 -16.25 -11.47
CA THR A 15 -0.11 -17.48 -10.72
C THR A 15 0.31 -18.70 -11.52
N LEU A 16 -0.02 -18.73 -12.81
CA LEU A 16 0.41 -19.79 -13.73
C LEU A 16 1.94 -19.81 -13.88
N PHE A 17 2.56 -18.65 -14.08
CA PHE A 17 3.99 -18.51 -14.16
C PHE A 17 4.69 -19.09 -12.92
N ASN A 18 4.25 -18.71 -11.73
CA ASN A 18 4.82 -19.18 -10.46
C ASN A 18 4.63 -20.68 -10.20
N GLN A 19 3.64 -21.31 -10.83
CA GLN A 19 3.42 -22.77 -10.74
C GLN A 19 4.46 -23.57 -11.53
N VAL A 20 4.98 -23.01 -12.62
CA VAL A 20 5.92 -23.70 -13.53
C VAL A 20 7.33 -23.14 -13.47
N ALA A 21 7.49 -21.87 -13.13
CA ALA A 21 8.78 -21.24 -12.95
C ALA A 21 9.48 -21.79 -11.70
N GLY A 22 10.72 -22.26 -11.86
CA GLY A 22 11.56 -22.66 -10.74
C GLY A 22 12.00 -21.44 -9.90
N TYR A 23 12.73 -21.70 -8.82
CA TYR A 23 13.25 -20.69 -7.87
C TYR A 23 14.19 -19.60 -8.45
N LYS A 24 14.48 -19.62 -9.74
CA LYS A 24 15.40 -18.70 -10.43
C LYS A 24 14.68 -17.92 -11.54
N ALA A 25 13.56 -17.29 -11.23
CA ALA A 25 12.97 -16.33 -12.13
C ALA A 25 13.79 -15.02 -12.08
N GLU A 26 14.25 -14.55 -13.23
CA GLU A 26 14.97 -13.29 -13.38
C GLU A 26 13.99 -12.22 -13.85
N THR A 27 13.99 -11.07 -13.18
CA THR A 27 13.21 -9.90 -13.61
C THR A 27 14.11 -9.01 -14.45
N GLY A 28 13.70 -8.77 -15.69
CA GLY A 28 14.33 -7.82 -16.60
C GLY A 28 13.48 -6.58 -16.82
N ASN A 29 14.10 -5.49 -17.25
CA ASN A 29 13.39 -4.31 -17.74
C ASN A 29 13.48 -4.27 -19.26
N PHE A 30 12.43 -3.85 -19.94
CA PHE A 30 12.52 -3.53 -21.35
C PHE A 30 13.51 -2.37 -21.55
N SER A 31 14.36 -2.48 -22.58
CA SER A 31 15.42 -1.51 -22.83
C SER A 31 14.90 -0.08 -22.91
N GLY A 32 15.33 0.77 -21.98
CA GLY A 32 14.96 2.20 -21.94
C GLY A 32 13.62 2.52 -21.28
N THR A 33 12.97 1.55 -20.60
CA THR A 33 11.68 1.76 -19.94
C THR A 33 11.70 1.28 -18.48
N THR A 34 10.66 1.68 -17.71
CA THR A 34 10.42 1.20 -16.35
C THR A 34 9.53 -0.05 -16.32
N VAL A 35 9.12 -0.56 -17.49
CA VAL A 35 8.28 -1.75 -17.61
C VAL A 35 9.11 -3.01 -17.42
N THR A 36 8.68 -3.86 -16.51
CA THR A 36 9.38 -5.11 -16.15
C THR A 36 8.68 -6.31 -16.77
N PHE A 37 9.47 -7.30 -17.18
CA PHE A 37 9.01 -8.64 -17.49
C PHE A 37 9.79 -9.66 -16.67
N THR A 38 9.26 -10.88 -16.55
CA THR A 38 9.92 -11.94 -15.78
C THR A 38 10.19 -13.13 -16.69
N GLU A 39 11.43 -13.60 -16.70
CA GLU A 39 11.85 -14.77 -17.47
C GLU A 39 12.21 -15.93 -16.55
N SER A 40 11.92 -17.15 -16.98
CA SER A 40 12.33 -18.36 -16.26
C SER A 40 12.52 -19.51 -17.23
N LYS A 41 13.54 -20.33 -16.98
CA LYS A 41 13.69 -21.61 -17.68
C LYS A 41 12.81 -22.66 -17.03
N ILE A 42 11.95 -23.26 -17.83
CA ILE A 42 11.02 -24.30 -17.41
C ILE A 42 11.34 -25.61 -18.11
N ARG A 43 10.99 -26.74 -17.50
CA ARG A 43 11.14 -28.07 -18.14
C ARG A 43 9.76 -28.61 -18.51
N VAL A 44 9.51 -28.75 -19.81
CA VAL A 44 8.25 -29.31 -20.34
C VAL A 44 8.60 -30.51 -21.23
N ALA A 45 7.98 -31.64 -21.00
CA ALA A 45 8.20 -32.90 -21.74
C ALA A 45 9.67 -33.37 -21.82
N GLY A 46 10.53 -32.91 -20.90
CA GLY A 46 11.97 -33.26 -20.87
C GLY A 46 12.88 -32.19 -21.51
N GLU A 47 12.35 -31.27 -22.27
CA GLU A 47 13.07 -30.16 -22.90
C GLU A 47 13.08 -28.92 -22.01
N VAL A 48 14.10 -28.09 -22.13
CA VAL A 48 14.25 -26.84 -21.37
C VAL A 48 13.83 -25.69 -22.27
N GLU A 49 12.74 -25.04 -21.86
CA GLU A 49 12.12 -23.93 -22.58
C GLU A 49 12.25 -22.64 -21.81
N GLU A 50 12.22 -21.52 -22.50
CA GLU A 50 12.25 -20.18 -21.90
C GLU A 50 10.83 -19.63 -21.83
N LEU A 51 10.36 -19.34 -20.61
CA LEU A 51 9.05 -18.78 -20.34
C LEU A 51 9.16 -17.31 -19.94
N VAL A 52 8.45 -16.44 -20.67
CA VAL A 52 8.46 -14.99 -20.45
C VAL A 52 7.08 -14.54 -20.01
N ASP A 53 6.96 -13.97 -18.81
CA ASP A 53 5.71 -13.36 -18.29
C ASP A 53 5.68 -11.89 -18.69
N LEU A 54 4.83 -11.54 -19.66
CA LEU A 54 4.65 -10.17 -20.14
C LEU A 54 3.70 -9.41 -19.22
N PRO A 55 3.82 -8.07 -19.13
CA PRO A 55 2.88 -7.24 -18.38
C PRO A 55 1.43 -7.51 -18.77
N GLY A 56 0.51 -7.45 -17.80
CA GLY A 56 -0.92 -7.57 -18.09
C GLY A 56 -1.43 -6.41 -18.94
N THR A 57 -2.10 -6.71 -20.05
CA THR A 57 -2.58 -5.73 -21.01
C THR A 57 -4.03 -6.00 -21.38
N TYR A 58 -4.82 -4.96 -21.60
CA TYR A 58 -6.20 -5.07 -22.09
C TYR A 58 -6.27 -5.05 -23.62
N THR A 59 -5.33 -4.38 -24.25
CA THR A 59 -5.23 -4.21 -25.71
C THR A 59 -3.78 -4.11 -26.15
N LEU A 60 -3.49 -4.35 -27.41
CA LEU A 60 -2.18 -4.13 -28.03
C LEU A 60 -2.06 -2.77 -28.74
N ILE A 61 -3.05 -1.87 -28.59
CA ILE A 61 -3.07 -0.57 -29.29
C ILE A 61 -2.03 0.42 -28.71
N GLY A 62 -1.41 0.10 -27.57
CA GLY A 62 -0.30 0.89 -27.02
C GLY A 62 -0.74 2.20 -26.35
N THR A 63 -1.87 2.20 -25.65
CA THR A 63 -2.37 3.36 -24.90
C THR A 63 -1.54 3.66 -23.66
N ASN A 64 -0.83 2.68 -23.14
CA ASN A 64 0.09 2.83 -22.00
C ASN A 64 1.46 2.18 -22.28
N PRO A 65 2.51 2.49 -21.50
CA PRO A 65 3.84 1.95 -21.69
C PRO A 65 3.91 0.41 -21.67
N ALA A 66 3.10 -0.25 -20.84
CA ALA A 66 3.07 -1.71 -20.73
C ALA A 66 2.50 -2.36 -22.00
N GLU A 67 1.44 -1.79 -22.55
CA GLU A 67 0.84 -2.26 -23.82
C GLU A 67 1.79 -2.07 -24.99
N SER A 68 2.42 -0.89 -25.10
CA SER A 68 3.38 -0.59 -26.16
C SER A 68 4.57 -1.55 -26.14
N GLU A 69 5.12 -1.88 -24.96
CA GLU A 69 6.23 -2.80 -24.84
C GLU A 69 5.82 -4.26 -25.07
N THR A 70 4.64 -4.66 -24.62
CA THR A 70 4.09 -6.00 -24.92
C THR A 70 3.89 -6.17 -26.43
N GLN A 71 3.32 -5.18 -27.13
CA GLN A 71 3.16 -5.19 -28.58
C GLN A 71 4.52 -5.32 -29.28
N ARG A 72 5.49 -4.50 -28.90
CA ARG A 72 6.84 -4.50 -29.48
C ARG A 72 7.54 -5.84 -29.26
N TYR A 73 7.42 -6.42 -28.07
CA TYR A 73 8.01 -7.72 -27.75
C TYR A 73 7.36 -8.85 -28.59
N LEU A 74 6.03 -8.89 -28.70
CA LEU A 74 5.32 -9.87 -29.49
C LEU A 74 5.55 -9.72 -31.01
N ALA A 75 5.78 -8.50 -31.48
CA ALA A 75 6.14 -8.24 -32.88
C ALA A 75 7.60 -8.63 -33.21
N SER A 76 8.45 -8.76 -32.19
CA SER A 76 9.84 -9.22 -32.38
C SER A 76 9.88 -10.70 -32.76
N ASN A 77 10.87 -11.10 -33.59
CA ASN A 77 11.03 -12.51 -33.99
C ASN A 77 11.57 -13.44 -32.87
N GLN A 78 11.43 -13.03 -31.61
CA GLN A 78 11.96 -13.76 -30.46
C GLN A 78 10.94 -14.67 -29.77
N VAL A 79 9.66 -14.66 -30.19
CA VAL A 79 8.59 -15.47 -29.60
C VAL A 79 8.19 -16.58 -30.55
N ASP A 80 8.31 -17.83 -30.10
CA ASP A 80 7.95 -19.02 -30.91
C ASP A 80 6.46 -19.37 -30.73
N VAL A 81 5.91 -19.21 -29.53
CA VAL A 81 4.51 -19.51 -29.24
C VAL A 81 3.94 -18.57 -28.18
N ILE A 82 2.68 -18.19 -28.31
CA ILE A 82 1.95 -17.37 -27.37
C ILE A 82 1.00 -18.26 -26.56
N ILE A 83 1.06 -18.15 -25.24
CA ILE A 83 0.02 -18.67 -24.35
C ILE A 83 -0.81 -17.49 -23.84
N ASN A 84 -2.03 -17.36 -24.34
CA ASN A 84 -2.95 -16.34 -23.88
C ASN A 84 -3.85 -16.86 -22.76
N ILE A 85 -3.82 -16.20 -21.60
CA ILE A 85 -4.61 -16.58 -20.42
C ILE A 85 -5.82 -15.66 -20.32
N ILE A 86 -7.00 -16.27 -20.36
CA ILE A 86 -8.29 -15.60 -20.25
C ILE A 86 -8.93 -15.96 -18.90
N ASP A 87 -9.47 -14.97 -18.23
CA ASP A 87 -10.37 -15.19 -17.09
C ASP A 87 -11.74 -15.65 -17.62
N ALA A 88 -12.13 -16.87 -17.28
CA ALA A 88 -13.40 -17.45 -17.70
C ALA A 88 -14.63 -16.70 -17.14
N THR A 89 -14.45 -15.92 -16.07
CA THR A 89 -15.54 -15.09 -15.50
C THR A 89 -15.74 -13.77 -16.25
N HIS A 90 -14.69 -13.29 -16.95
CA HIS A 90 -14.68 -12.05 -17.73
C HIS A 90 -14.36 -12.32 -19.20
N LEU A 91 -15.09 -13.28 -19.77
CA LEU A 91 -14.79 -13.87 -21.09
C LEU A 91 -14.75 -12.84 -22.23
N ILE A 92 -15.66 -11.86 -22.27
CA ILE A 92 -15.74 -10.86 -23.34
C ILE A 92 -14.42 -10.07 -23.45
N GLN A 93 -13.95 -9.53 -22.35
CA GLN A 93 -12.72 -8.75 -22.31
C GLN A 93 -11.50 -9.59 -22.71
N GLY A 94 -11.41 -10.84 -22.20
CA GLY A 94 -10.35 -11.77 -22.57
C GLY A 94 -10.36 -12.12 -24.06
N LEU A 95 -11.54 -12.25 -24.68
CA LEU A 95 -11.68 -12.51 -26.09
C LEU A 95 -11.29 -11.31 -26.98
N GLU A 96 -11.51 -10.07 -26.52
CA GLU A 96 -11.02 -8.87 -27.24
C GLU A 96 -9.52 -8.92 -27.46
N LEU A 97 -8.75 -9.16 -26.39
CA LEU A 97 -7.31 -9.33 -26.49
C LEU A 97 -6.92 -10.55 -27.34
N THR A 98 -7.67 -11.65 -27.23
CA THR A 98 -7.43 -12.85 -28.04
C THR A 98 -7.55 -12.56 -29.53
N LEU A 99 -8.57 -11.81 -29.94
CA LEU A 99 -8.77 -11.42 -31.34
C LEU A 99 -7.61 -10.54 -31.86
N GLU A 100 -7.08 -9.64 -31.02
CA GLU A 100 -5.88 -8.85 -31.37
C GLU A 100 -4.62 -9.74 -31.53
N LEU A 101 -4.45 -10.71 -30.63
CA LEU A 101 -3.31 -11.62 -30.68
C LEU A 101 -3.34 -12.53 -31.93
N LEU A 102 -4.54 -12.91 -32.40
CA LEU A 102 -4.70 -13.69 -33.63
C LEU A 102 -4.23 -12.93 -34.88
N GLU A 103 -4.32 -11.59 -34.87
CA GLU A 103 -3.83 -10.74 -35.97
C GLU A 103 -2.30 -10.83 -36.16
N LEU A 104 -1.57 -11.20 -35.10
CA LEU A 104 -0.12 -11.38 -35.16
C LEU A 104 0.30 -12.62 -35.95
N LYS A 105 -0.64 -13.52 -36.29
CA LYS A 105 -0.42 -14.77 -37.04
C LYS A 105 0.70 -15.64 -36.46
N ARG A 106 0.83 -15.66 -35.12
CA ARG A 106 1.78 -16.49 -34.39
C ARG A 106 1.11 -17.73 -33.85
N PRO A 107 1.83 -18.86 -33.70
CA PRO A 107 1.34 -20.02 -32.98
C PRO A 107 0.81 -19.61 -31.61
N MET A 108 -0.44 -19.96 -31.29
CA MET A 108 -1.08 -19.54 -30.04
C MET A 108 -1.93 -20.66 -29.44
N VAL A 109 -1.95 -20.72 -28.13
CA VAL A 109 -2.85 -21.55 -27.34
C VAL A 109 -3.55 -20.68 -26.30
N VAL A 110 -4.84 -20.92 -26.09
CA VAL A 110 -5.64 -20.18 -25.10
C VAL A 110 -5.87 -21.03 -23.86
N GLY A 111 -5.58 -20.47 -22.70
CA GLY A 111 -5.89 -21.04 -21.39
C GLY A 111 -7.08 -20.34 -20.76
N LEU A 112 -8.22 -21.01 -20.61
CA LEU A 112 -9.38 -20.53 -19.86
C LEU A 112 -9.15 -20.79 -18.37
N ASN A 113 -8.69 -19.79 -17.66
CA ASN A 113 -8.42 -19.88 -16.22
C ASN A 113 -9.65 -19.53 -15.37
N MET A 114 -9.60 -19.86 -14.08
CA MET A 114 -10.70 -19.66 -13.12
C MET A 114 -12.00 -20.39 -13.50
N MET A 115 -11.88 -21.57 -14.12
CA MET A 115 -13.04 -22.38 -14.48
C MET A 115 -13.88 -22.83 -13.27
N ASP A 116 -13.26 -22.99 -12.09
CA ASP A 116 -13.96 -23.26 -10.83
C ASP A 116 -14.87 -22.07 -10.43
N GLU A 117 -14.40 -20.87 -10.66
CA GLU A 117 -15.16 -19.65 -10.38
C GLU A 117 -16.28 -19.45 -11.41
N ALA A 118 -15.99 -19.65 -12.70
CA ALA A 118 -17.00 -19.62 -13.75
C ALA A 118 -18.15 -20.59 -13.47
N MET A 119 -17.83 -21.83 -13.08
CA MET A 119 -18.87 -22.81 -12.70
C MET A 119 -19.65 -22.36 -11.44
N ARG A 120 -18.99 -21.70 -10.48
CA ARG A 120 -19.64 -21.18 -9.27
C ARG A 120 -20.68 -20.12 -9.59
N ILE A 121 -20.37 -19.18 -10.49
CA ILE A 121 -21.34 -18.16 -10.93
C ILE A 121 -22.39 -18.69 -11.91
N GLY A 122 -22.37 -20.00 -12.18
CA GLY A 122 -23.32 -20.63 -13.09
C GLY A 122 -22.97 -20.49 -14.57
N LEU A 123 -21.74 -20.10 -14.90
CA LEU A 123 -21.28 -19.95 -16.27
C LEU A 123 -20.66 -21.27 -16.75
N SER A 124 -21.25 -21.89 -17.75
CA SER A 124 -20.71 -23.06 -18.46
C SER A 124 -20.16 -22.61 -19.81
N ILE A 125 -18.87 -22.81 -20.06
CA ILE A 125 -18.17 -22.40 -21.27
C ILE A 125 -17.73 -23.64 -22.04
N ASP A 126 -18.10 -23.70 -23.31
CA ASP A 126 -17.66 -24.75 -24.23
C ASP A 126 -16.30 -24.35 -24.84
N GLY A 127 -15.20 -24.77 -24.20
CA GLY A 127 -13.85 -24.48 -24.67
C GLY A 127 -13.53 -25.16 -26.02
N PHE A 128 -14.16 -26.28 -26.35
CA PHE A 128 -13.95 -26.96 -27.63
C PHE A 128 -14.55 -26.17 -28.79
N GLU A 129 -15.82 -25.75 -28.66
CA GLU A 129 -16.48 -24.90 -29.66
C GLU A 129 -15.79 -23.53 -29.80
N LEU A 130 -15.30 -22.96 -28.68
CA LEU A 130 -14.49 -21.75 -28.72
C LEU A 130 -13.23 -21.95 -29.57
N GLY A 131 -12.49 -23.03 -29.29
CA GLY A 131 -11.26 -23.35 -30.04
C GLY A 131 -11.51 -23.52 -31.52
N LYS A 132 -12.62 -24.16 -31.89
CA LYS A 132 -13.03 -24.34 -33.28
C LYS A 132 -13.35 -23.03 -34.00
N LYS A 133 -13.97 -22.08 -33.27
CA LYS A 133 -14.30 -20.75 -33.82
C LYS A 133 -13.07 -19.86 -33.94
N LEU A 134 -12.16 -19.89 -32.96
CA LEU A 134 -10.94 -19.10 -32.98
C LEU A 134 -9.84 -19.70 -33.87
N GLY A 135 -9.94 -21.00 -34.23
CA GLY A 135 -8.88 -21.70 -34.95
C GLY A 135 -7.66 -22.05 -34.13
N VAL A 136 -7.74 -21.98 -32.81
CA VAL A 136 -6.65 -22.25 -31.87
C VAL A 136 -7.10 -23.22 -30.77
N LYS A 137 -6.14 -23.90 -30.15
CA LYS A 137 -6.45 -24.83 -29.05
C LYS A 137 -6.80 -24.08 -27.78
N VAL A 138 -7.97 -24.38 -27.21
CA VAL A 138 -8.47 -23.76 -25.97
C VAL A 138 -8.55 -24.83 -24.88
N LEU A 139 -7.94 -24.57 -23.73
CA LEU A 139 -7.85 -25.52 -22.63
C LEU A 139 -8.35 -24.92 -21.32
N PRO A 140 -9.24 -25.63 -20.60
CA PRO A 140 -9.67 -25.21 -19.28
C PRO A 140 -8.56 -25.43 -18.24
N LEU A 141 -8.37 -24.44 -17.34
CA LEU A 141 -7.42 -24.58 -16.24
C LEU A 141 -7.88 -23.90 -14.95
N ILE A 142 -7.26 -24.32 -13.86
CA ILE A 142 -7.33 -23.67 -12.56
C ILE A 142 -5.89 -23.49 -12.09
N ALA A 143 -5.29 -22.36 -12.47
CA ALA A 143 -3.87 -22.10 -12.24
C ALA A 143 -3.49 -22.17 -10.76
N SER A 144 -4.36 -21.71 -9.85
CA SER A 144 -4.15 -21.77 -8.39
C SER A 144 -3.98 -23.18 -7.85
N ARG A 145 -4.52 -24.21 -8.53
CA ARG A 145 -4.46 -25.63 -8.15
C ARG A 145 -3.56 -26.45 -9.07
N GLY A 146 -2.93 -25.84 -10.06
CA GLY A 146 -2.11 -26.54 -11.05
C GLY A 146 -2.89 -27.43 -12.03
N GLN A 147 -4.25 -27.37 -12.00
CA GLN A 147 -5.08 -28.20 -12.88
C GLN A 147 -5.08 -27.68 -14.31
N GLY A 148 -4.86 -28.57 -15.28
CA GLY A 148 -4.81 -28.22 -16.71
C GLY A 148 -3.47 -27.64 -17.18
N VAL A 149 -2.60 -27.20 -16.28
CA VAL A 149 -1.34 -26.51 -16.58
C VAL A 149 -0.43 -27.35 -17.50
N LYS A 150 -0.19 -28.62 -17.14
CA LYS A 150 0.62 -29.54 -17.95
C LYS A 150 0.11 -29.65 -19.39
N ASN A 151 -1.21 -29.81 -19.54
CA ASN A 151 -1.83 -29.96 -20.86
C ASN A 151 -1.72 -28.67 -21.69
N LEU A 152 -1.79 -27.50 -21.05
CA LEU A 152 -1.62 -26.20 -21.69
C LEU A 152 -0.22 -26.07 -22.30
N PHE A 153 0.83 -26.37 -21.54
CA PHE A 153 2.19 -26.30 -22.01
C PHE A 153 2.52 -27.35 -23.08
N LEU A 154 1.99 -28.57 -22.96
CA LEU A 154 2.11 -29.58 -24.00
C LEU A 154 1.43 -29.14 -25.31
N ALA A 155 0.27 -28.49 -25.21
CA ALA A 155 -0.40 -27.94 -26.37
C ALA A 155 0.36 -26.78 -27.01
N ALA A 156 1.03 -25.94 -26.20
CA ALA A 156 1.87 -24.87 -26.71
C ALA A 156 3.09 -25.41 -27.45
N LEU A 157 3.75 -26.46 -26.95
CA LEU A 157 4.83 -27.15 -27.68
C LEU A 157 4.34 -27.71 -29.02
N GLN A 158 3.19 -28.35 -29.03
CA GLN A 158 2.59 -28.87 -30.26
C GLN A 158 2.28 -27.76 -31.28
N ALA A 159 1.74 -26.63 -30.80
CA ALA A 159 1.42 -25.51 -31.66
C ALA A 159 2.66 -24.86 -32.28
N ALA A 160 3.79 -24.82 -31.56
CA ALA A 160 5.05 -24.27 -32.06
C ALA A 160 5.72 -25.16 -33.11
N HIS A 161 5.45 -26.47 -33.13
CA HIS A 161 5.99 -27.42 -34.08
C HIS A 161 5.14 -27.65 -35.33
N HIS A 162 3.92 -27.04 -35.39
CA HIS A 162 3.10 -27.05 -36.62
C HIS A 162 3.57 -25.95 -37.56
N ASP A 163 3.69 -26.31 -38.86
CA ASP A 163 4.06 -25.36 -39.91
C ASP A 163 3.12 -24.15 -39.98
N GLU A 164 3.69 -22.97 -40.20
CA GLU A 164 2.96 -21.69 -40.35
C GLU A 164 1.87 -21.72 -41.42
N SER A 165 1.90 -22.68 -42.36
CA SER A 165 0.95 -22.85 -43.42
C SER A 165 -0.44 -23.31 -42.98
N ASP A 166 -0.57 -23.89 -41.77
CA ASP A 166 -1.83 -24.42 -41.22
C ASP A 166 -2.57 -23.43 -40.30
N ILE A 167 -2.02 -22.25 -40.06
CA ILE A 167 -2.70 -21.22 -39.28
C ILE A 167 -3.87 -20.66 -40.10
N LYS A 168 -5.07 -21.17 -39.83
CA LYS A 168 -6.29 -20.64 -40.41
C LYS A 168 -6.42 -19.17 -40.02
N VAL A 169 -6.38 -18.30 -41.05
CA VAL A 169 -6.65 -16.87 -40.88
C VAL A 169 -8.02 -16.73 -40.23
N SER A 170 -8.08 -16.20 -39.03
CA SER A 170 -9.33 -15.90 -38.38
C SER A 170 -10.15 -14.93 -39.25
N PRO A 171 -11.44 -15.19 -39.50
CA PRO A 171 -12.27 -14.27 -40.24
C PRO A 171 -12.55 -12.97 -39.47
N TYR A 172 -12.02 -12.83 -38.27
CA TYR A 172 -12.24 -11.71 -37.37
C TYR A 172 -11.08 -10.71 -37.53
N SER A 173 -11.26 -9.73 -38.37
CA SER A 173 -10.30 -8.63 -38.56
C SER A 173 -11.08 -7.34 -38.41
N VAL A 174 -11.01 -6.71 -37.21
CA VAL A 174 -11.70 -5.43 -37.05
C VAL A 174 -11.19 -4.59 -35.91
N VAL A 175 -11.27 -3.29 -36.09
CA VAL A 175 -10.75 -2.27 -35.17
C VAL A 175 -11.87 -1.75 -34.22
N GLY A 176 -11.59 -1.63 -32.95
CA GLY A 176 -12.39 -0.86 -31.98
C GLY A 176 -13.75 -1.48 -31.59
N GLU A 177 -14.82 -0.71 -31.71
CA GLU A 177 -16.20 -1.10 -31.29
C GLU A 177 -16.70 -2.40 -31.90
N GLU A 178 -16.27 -2.73 -33.12
CA GLU A 178 -16.71 -3.93 -33.82
C GLU A 178 -16.05 -5.19 -33.26
N ARG A 179 -14.82 -5.08 -32.75
CA ARG A 179 -14.11 -6.15 -32.01
C ARG A 179 -14.84 -6.49 -30.71
N HIS A 180 -15.29 -5.48 -29.97
CA HIS A 180 -16.09 -5.69 -28.75
C HIS A 180 -17.40 -6.45 -29.07
N LYS A 181 -18.09 -6.06 -30.14
CA LYS A 181 -19.33 -6.74 -30.60
C LYS A 181 -19.07 -8.20 -30.98
N GLN A 182 -17.96 -8.47 -31.68
CA GLN A 182 -17.56 -9.83 -32.05
C GLN A 182 -17.19 -10.68 -30.83
N ALA A 183 -16.43 -10.13 -29.90
CA ALA A 183 -16.08 -10.80 -28.64
C ALA A 183 -17.33 -11.13 -27.82
N ALA A 184 -18.27 -10.18 -27.72
CA ALA A 184 -19.54 -10.38 -27.05
C ALA A 184 -20.43 -11.43 -27.72
N GLU A 185 -20.47 -11.46 -29.06
CA GLU A 185 -21.20 -12.48 -29.82
C GLU A 185 -20.60 -13.87 -29.63
N LEU A 186 -19.27 -14.00 -29.74
CA LEU A 186 -18.55 -15.24 -29.46
C LEU A 186 -18.83 -15.72 -28.03
N ALA A 187 -18.69 -14.85 -27.05
CA ALA A 187 -18.97 -15.18 -25.65
C ALA A 187 -20.41 -15.70 -25.48
N ARG A 188 -21.39 -15.04 -26.10
CA ARG A 188 -22.80 -15.44 -26.04
C ARG A 188 -23.07 -16.80 -26.66
N LEU A 189 -22.38 -17.12 -27.76
CA LEU A 189 -22.57 -18.39 -28.48
C LEU A 189 -22.03 -19.60 -27.72
N ILE A 190 -20.92 -19.41 -26.97
CA ILE A 190 -20.18 -20.49 -26.29
C ILE A 190 -20.47 -20.59 -24.80
N SER A 191 -21.06 -19.56 -24.20
CA SER A 191 -21.41 -19.57 -22.80
C SER A 191 -22.91 -19.83 -22.58
N ARG A 192 -23.20 -20.67 -21.60
CA ARG A 192 -24.57 -20.92 -21.13
C ARG A 192 -24.67 -20.43 -19.70
N GLN A 193 -25.61 -19.55 -19.45
CA GLN A 193 -25.92 -19.08 -18.10
C GLN A 193 -26.85 -20.10 -17.44
N GLY A 194 -26.34 -20.78 -16.42
CA GLY A 194 -27.10 -21.60 -15.51
C GLY A 194 -27.53 -20.83 -14.27
N SER A 195 -28.14 -21.50 -13.31
CA SER A 195 -28.50 -20.91 -12.02
C SER A 195 -27.24 -20.62 -11.19
N ARG A 196 -27.03 -19.36 -10.80
CA ARG A 196 -25.96 -18.97 -9.85
C ARG A 196 -26.17 -19.74 -8.54
N ARG A 197 -25.16 -20.45 -8.10
CA ARG A 197 -25.17 -21.07 -6.77
C ARG A 197 -24.77 -19.98 -5.76
N ILE A 198 -25.73 -19.46 -5.03
CA ILE A 198 -25.49 -18.50 -3.94
C ILE A 198 -24.59 -19.21 -2.91
N SER A 199 -23.40 -18.71 -2.75
CA SER A 199 -22.41 -19.20 -1.78
C SER A 199 -22.49 -18.36 -0.50
N TRP A 200 -22.02 -18.92 0.62
CA TRP A 200 -21.83 -18.15 1.85
C TRP A 200 -20.99 -16.86 1.64
N ARG A 201 -20.11 -16.86 0.61
CA ARG A 201 -19.29 -15.71 0.23
C ARG A 201 -20.13 -14.58 -0.35
N ASP A 202 -21.16 -14.91 -1.13
CA ASP A 202 -22.08 -13.92 -1.68
C ASP A 202 -22.87 -13.23 -0.56
N ASN A 203 -23.36 -14.00 0.42
CA ASN A 203 -24.03 -13.47 1.60
C ASN A 203 -23.11 -12.59 2.47
N LEU A 204 -21.82 -12.96 2.55
CA LEU A 204 -20.81 -12.17 3.25
C LEU A 204 -20.55 -10.84 2.50
N ASP A 205 -20.48 -10.88 1.18
CA ASP A 205 -20.33 -9.67 0.35
C ASP A 205 -21.56 -8.77 0.46
N ASP A 206 -22.77 -9.32 0.43
CA ASP A 206 -24.00 -8.55 0.61
C ASP A 206 -24.01 -7.81 1.96
N PHE A 207 -23.45 -8.41 3.01
CA PHE A 207 -23.33 -7.76 4.32
C PHE A 207 -22.19 -6.73 4.35
N LEU A 208 -21.00 -7.08 3.88
CA LEU A 208 -19.81 -6.23 3.96
C LEU A 208 -19.84 -5.03 2.99
N LEU A 209 -20.55 -5.16 1.86
CA LEU A 209 -20.72 -4.09 0.88
C LEU A 209 -22.03 -3.31 1.06
N HIS A 210 -22.84 -3.66 2.08
CA HIS A 210 -24.08 -2.96 2.35
C HIS A 210 -23.83 -1.48 2.70
N PRO A 211 -24.59 -0.53 2.12
CA PRO A 211 -24.35 0.91 2.27
C PRO A 211 -24.43 1.45 3.71
N VAL A 212 -24.99 0.68 4.64
CA VAL A 212 -25.04 1.04 6.06
C VAL A 212 -24.26 0.02 6.91
N TRP A 213 -24.64 -1.27 6.84
CA TRP A 213 -24.00 -2.33 7.63
C TRP A 213 -22.54 -2.56 7.30
N GLY A 214 -22.13 -2.30 6.04
CA GLY A 214 -20.73 -2.37 5.61
C GLY A 214 -19.83 -1.40 6.37
N TYR A 215 -20.30 -0.17 6.64
CA TYR A 215 -19.52 0.79 7.45
C TYR A 215 -19.39 0.36 8.91
N PHE A 216 -20.46 -0.19 9.52
CA PHE A 216 -20.38 -0.73 10.87
C PHE A 216 -19.42 -1.93 10.95
N ALA A 217 -19.48 -2.83 9.97
CA ALA A 217 -18.56 -3.95 9.86
C ALA A 217 -17.12 -3.48 9.69
N LEU A 218 -16.88 -2.47 8.83
CA LEU A 218 -15.56 -1.87 8.63
C LEU A 218 -15.00 -1.32 9.94
N ILE A 219 -15.77 -0.52 10.67
CA ILE A 219 -15.34 0.05 11.95
C ILE A 219 -15.06 -1.05 12.97
N ALA A 220 -15.91 -2.06 13.06
CA ALA A 220 -15.72 -3.18 13.98
C ALA A 220 -14.47 -4.01 13.66
N ILE A 221 -14.23 -4.32 12.37
CA ILE A 221 -13.04 -5.06 11.92
C ILE A 221 -11.77 -4.24 12.16
N LEU A 222 -11.77 -2.95 11.83
CA LEU A 222 -10.62 -2.07 12.08
C LEU A 222 -10.37 -1.91 13.58
N PHE A 223 -11.40 -1.74 14.39
CA PHE A 223 -11.28 -1.66 15.85
C PHE A 223 -10.63 -2.94 16.41
N LEU A 224 -11.16 -4.11 16.04
CA LEU A 224 -10.59 -5.40 16.45
C LEU A 224 -9.15 -5.56 15.98
N PHE A 225 -8.86 -5.20 14.74
CA PHE A 225 -7.52 -5.22 14.18
C PHE A 225 -6.54 -4.37 14.99
N PHE A 226 -6.88 -3.11 15.26
CA PHE A 226 -6.02 -2.24 16.06
C PHE A 226 -5.89 -2.70 17.51
N GLN A 227 -6.95 -3.26 18.10
CA GLN A 227 -6.90 -3.81 19.46
C GLN A 227 -5.93 -4.99 19.56
N ILE A 228 -5.93 -5.88 18.56
CA ILE A 228 -4.98 -7.00 18.50
C ILE A 228 -3.55 -6.50 18.32
N VAL A 229 -3.32 -5.58 17.38
CA VAL A 229 -1.99 -5.00 17.12
C VAL A 229 -1.44 -4.31 18.37
N TYR A 230 -2.28 -3.49 19.02
CA TYR A 230 -1.86 -2.74 20.21
C TYR A 230 -1.63 -3.67 21.41
N GLY A 231 -2.51 -4.64 21.63
CA GLY A 231 -2.39 -5.62 22.71
C GLY A 231 -1.12 -6.47 22.58
N LEU A 232 -0.83 -6.97 21.39
CA LEU A 232 0.42 -7.73 21.14
C LEU A 232 1.67 -6.83 21.27
N GLY A 233 1.61 -5.61 20.74
CA GLY A 233 2.71 -4.67 20.78
C GLY A 233 3.09 -4.28 22.22
N SER A 234 2.12 -3.95 23.05
CA SER A 234 2.33 -3.51 24.43
C SER A 234 2.93 -4.60 25.34
N VAL A 235 2.55 -5.87 25.11
CA VAL A 235 3.11 -7.01 25.85
C VAL A 235 4.60 -7.19 25.56
N ILE A 236 5.03 -6.94 24.32
CA ILE A 236 6.45 -7.09 23.90
C ILE A 236 7.25 -5.84 24.27
N GLU A 237 6.69 -4.66 24.11
CA GLU A 237 7.35 -3.36 24.34
C GLU A 237 7.91 -3.25 25.77
N GLY A 238 7.09 -3.54 26.79
CA GLY A 238 7.45 -3.32 28.18
C GLY A 238 8.74 -4.01 28.64
N PRO A 239 8.88 -5.33 28.46
CA PRO A 239 10.12 -6.05 28.80
C PRO A 239 11.34 -5.58 28.01
N VAL A 240 11.16 -5.30 26.71
CA VAL A 240 12.28 -4.88 25.84
C VAL A 240 12.76 -3.47 26.20
N LEU A 241 11.85 -2.53 26.47
CA LEU A 241 12.22 -1.19 26.94
C LEU A 241 13.00 -1.25 28.26
N LYS A 242 12.54 -2.04 29.24
CA LYS A 242 13.24 -2.21 30.52
C LYS A 242 14.68 -2.71 30.33
N PHE A 243 14.90 -3.63 29.40
CA PHE A 243 16.23 -4.12 29.06
C PHE A 243 17.14 -3.01 28.53
N PHE A 244 16.66 -2.18 27.60
CA PHE A 244 17.44 -1.07 27.05
C PHE A 244 17.67 0.05 28.07
N ASP A 245 16.68 0.36 28.92
CA ASP A 245 16.82 1.35 29.99
C ASP A 245 17.85 0.92 31.03
N GLN A 246 17.83 -0.34 31.46
CA GLN A 246 18.83 -0.89 32.38
C GLN A 246 20.24 -0.85 31.78
N THR A 247 20.36 -1.15 30.47
CA THR A 247 21.65 -1.08 29.77
C THR A 247 22.16 0.36 29.69
N SER A 248 21.28 1.32 29.40
CA SER A 248 21.63 2.75 29.39
C SER A 248 22.08 3.23 30.76
N LEU A 249 21.37 2.85 31.83
CA LEU A 249 21.72 3.19 33.20
C LEU A 249 23.07 2.57 33.62
N ALA A 250 23.35 1.33 33.25
CA ALA A 250 24.62 0.68 33.53
C ALA A 250 25.80 1.41 32.85
N ILE A 251 25.63 1.91 31.65
CA ILE A 251 26.64 2.69 30.91
C ILE A 251 26.87 4.04 31.61
N ILE A 252 25.81 4.74 31.98
CA ILE A 252 25.89 6.03 32.68
C ILE A 252 26.57 5.89 34.02
N ASN A 253 26.33 4.79 34.74
CA ASN A 253 26.93 4.55 36.05
C ASN A 253 28.42 4.17 35.97
N ASN A 254 28.85 3.49 34.89
CA ASN A 254 30.23 3.06 34.70
C ASN A 254 31.11 4.11 34.00
N LEU A 255 30.54 4.96 33.16
CA LEU A 255 31.21 6.08 32.52
C LEU A 255 30.62 7.37 33.08
N SER A 256 31.43 8.31 33.51
CA SER A 256 30.95 9.59 34.08
C SER A 256 29.88 10.22 33.17
N GLN A 257 28.78 10.73 33.76
CA GLN A 257 27.65 11.33 33.07
C GLN A 257 28.03 12.47 32.09
N THR A 258 29.14 13.13 32.34
CA THR A 258 29.65 14.27 31.54
C THR A 258 30.59 13.85 30.42
N SER A 259 30.90 12.56 30.27
CA SER A 259 31.80 12.09 29.23
C SER A 259 31.12 12.11 27.86
N PHE A 260 31.80 12.68 26.86
CA PHE A 260 31.36 12.66 25.46
C PHE A 260 30.99 11.25 24.97
N TRP A 261 31.84 10.26 25.26
CA TRP A 261 31.63 8.88 24.85
C TRP A 261 30.44 8.22 25.53
N SER A 262 30.16 8.56 26.78
CA SER A 262 28.96 8.08 27.49
C SER A 262 27.69 8.57 26.80
N GLN A 263 27.62 9.85 26.46
CA GLN A 263 26.46 10.44 25.78
C GLN A 263 26.26 9.88 24.36
N MET A 264 27.34 9.64 23.62
CA MET A 264 27.27 9.02 22.31
C MET A 264 26.76 7.59 22.37
N LEU A 265 27.26 6.76 23.29
CA LEU A 265 26.80 5.39 23.49
C LEU A 265 25.33 5.33 23.90
N VAL A 266 24.89 6.21 24.80
CA VAL A 266 23.48 6.32 25.18
C VAL A 266 22.64 6.73 23.98
N GLY A 267 23.09 7.66 23.14
CA GLY A 267 22.41 8.02 21.91
C GLY A 267 22.24 6.86 20.94
N VAL A 268 23.27 6.03 20.76
CA VAL A 268 23.19 4.80 19.95
C VAL A 268 22.18 3.81 20.54
N ILE A 269 22.22 3.57 21.85
CA ILE A 269 21.30 2.65 22.53
C ILE A 269 19.85 3.15 22.43
N GLN A 270 19.63 4.44 22.57
CA GLN A 270 18.30 5.04 22.40
C GLN A 270 17.80 4.90 20.97
N GLY A 271 18.66 5.03 19.96
CA GLY A 271 18.33 4.79 18.56
C GLY A 271 17.99 3.32 18.28
N LEU A 272 18.77 2.39 18.85
CA LEU A 272 18.51 0.95 18.77
C LEU A 272 17.20 0.58 19.47
N SER A 273 17.01 1.05 20.71
CA SER A 273 15.79 0.87 21.49
C SER A 273 14.57 1.36 20.75
N GLY A 274 14.65 2.52 20.09
CA GLY A 274 13.56 3.08 19.30
C GLY A 274 13.05 2.18 18.19
N GLY A 275 13.95 1.57 17.45
CA GLY A 275 13.59 0.61 16.42
C GLY A 275 13.07 -0.72 16.98
N PHE A 276 13.84 -1.29 17.91
CA PHE A 276 13.61 -2.66 18.39
C PHE A 276 12.52 -2.75 19.46
N ALA A 277 12.50 -1.82 20.41
CA ALA A 277 11.58 -1.88 21.55
C ALA A 277 10.24 -1.17 21.29
N ILE A 278 10.22 -0.14 20.44
CA ILE A 278 9.02 0.66 20.24
C ILE A 278 8.39 0.37 18.86
N VAL A 279 9.16 0.40 17.78
CA VAL A 279 8.57 0.30 16.43
C VAL A 279 8.24 -1.15 16.06
N LEU A 280 9.18 -2.08 16.17
CA LEU A 280 8.98 -3.48 15.73
C LEU A 280 7.82 -4.20 16.42
N PRO A 281 7.59 -4.08 17.74
CA PRO A 281 6.49 -4.76 18.41
C PRO A 281 5.10 -4.40 17.86
N TYR A 282 4.93 -3.21 17.32
CA TYR A 282 3.68 -2.77 16.69
C TYR A 282 3.69 -2.98 15.18
N LEU A 283 4.82 -2.74 14.52
CA LEU A 283 4.93 -2.85 13.07
C LEU A 283 4.73 -4.29 12.57
N VAL A 284 5.28 -5.29 13.29
CA VAL A 284 5.19 -6.70 12.88
C VAL A 284 3.74 -7.21 12.92
N PRO A 285 2.99 -7.12 14.03
CA PRO A 285 1.59 -7.53 14.05
C PRO A 285 0.72 -6.73 13.07
N PHE A 286 1.00 -5.44 12.91
CA PHE A 286 0.31 -4.58 11.98
C PHE A 286 0.48 -5.05 10.52
N LEU A 287 1.71 -5.31 10.09
CA LEU A 287 2.00 -5.80 8.74
C LEU A 287 1.46 -7.21 8.50
N LEU A 288 1.49 -8.08 9.53
CA LEU A 288 0.88 -9.42 9.47
C LEU A 288 -0.62 -9.33 9.23
N GLY A 289 -1.33 -8.61 10.08
CA GLY A 289 -2.78 -8.47 9.96
C GLY A 289 -3.19 -7.79 8.66
N LEU A 290 -2.45 -6.76 8.22
CA LEU A 290 -2.68 -6.11 6.95
C LEU A 290 -2.49 -7.08 5.77
N SER A 291 -1.40 -7.87 5.76
CA SER A 291 -1.14 -8.83 4.69
C SER A 291 -2.22 -9.92 4.64
N ILE A 292 -2.75 -10.31 5.80
CA ILE A 292 -3.90 -11.23 5.88
C ILE A 292 -5.15 -10.59 5.27
N MET A 293 -5.47 -9.35 5.60
CA MET A 293 -6.63 -8.62 5.07
C MET A 293 -6.50 -8.39 3.55
N GLU A 294 -5.29 -8.10 3.07
CA GLU A 294 -4.98 -7.94 1.65
C GLU A 294 -5.18 -9.26 0.89
N ASP A 295 -4.54 -10.35 1.34
CA ASP A 295 -4.60 -11.65 0.68
C ASP A 295 -6.00 -12.30 0.77
N ALA A 296 -6.74 -12.05 1.85
CA ALA A 296 -8.13 -12.46 1.99
C ALA A 296 -9.07 -11.75 1.00
N GLY A 297 -8.64 -10.63 0.41
CA GLY A 297 -9.46 -9.83 -0.51
C GLY A 297 -10.39 -8.84 0.20
N TYR A 298 -10.16 -8.55 1.50
CA TYR A 298 -10.98 -7.59 2.24
C TYR A 298 -10.66 -6.14 1.88
N LEU A 299 -9.38 -5.79 1.65
CA LEU A 299 -8.99 -4.42 1.31
C LEU A 299 -9.65 -3.88 0.03
N PRO A 300 -9.79 -4.62 -1.08
CA PRO A 300 -10.55 -4.18 -2.24
C PRO A 300 -12.01 -3.85 -1.92
N ARG A 301 -12.64 -4.59 -1.01
CA ARG A 301 -14.02 -4.34 -0.56
C ARG A 301 -14.13 -3.06 0.24
N VAL A 302 -13.16 -2.80 1.11
CA VAL A 302 -13.04 -1.52 1.81
C VAL A 302 -12.86 -0.38 0.80
N ALA A 303 -12.00 -0.57 -0.21
CA ALA A 303 -11.81 0.42 -1.26
C ALA A 303 -13.11 0.71 -2.02
N PHE A 304 -13.87 -0.32 -2.37
CA PHE A 304 -15.19 -0.17 -3.01
C PHE A 304 -16.19 0.56 -2.11
N LEU A 305 -16.30 0.16 -0.83
CA LEU A 305 -17.22 0.77 0.12
C LEU A 305 -16.91 2.26 0.34
N MET A 306 -15.62 2.60 0.39
CA MET A 306 -15.14 3.96 0.64
C MET A 306 -14.99 4.81 -0.63
N ASP A 307 -15.21 4.23 -1.82
CA ASP A 307 -14.97 4.90 -3.10
C ASP A 307 -15.75 6.21 -3.24
N ASN A 308 -17.03 6.21 -2.88
CA ASN A 308 -17.85 7.42 -2.90
C ASN A 308 -17.32 8.52 -1.96
N LEU A 309 -16.77 8.14 -0.80
CA LEU A 309 -16.16 9.09 0.12
C LEU A 309 -14.83 9.62 -0.43
N MET A 310 -14.01 8.74 -1.00
CA MET A 310 -12.73 9.11 -1.60
C MET A 310 -12.91 10.02 -2.82
N HIS A 311 -13.91 9.77 -3.65
CA HIS A 311 -14.24 10.65 -4.80
C HIS A 311 -14.61 12.08 -4.35
N ARG A 312 -15.29 12.24 -3.20
CA ARG A 312 -15.56 13.58 -2.64
C ARG A 312 -14.28 14.31 -2.21
N LEU A 313 -13.21 13.57 -1.94
CA LEU A 313 -11.87 14.09 -1.65
C LEU A 313 -11.01 14.22 -2.92
N GLY A 314 -11.56 13.91 -4.10
CA GLY A 314 -10.84 13.91 -5.38
C GLY A 314 -9.83 12.79 -5.52
N LEU A 315 -10.05 11.68 -4.83
CA LEU A 315 -9.21 10.49 -4.85
C LEU A 315 -10.00 9.28 -5.29
N HIS A 316 -9.35 8.30 -5.90
CA HIS A 316 -9.95 7.00 -6.18
C HIS A 316 -10.09 6.15 -4.92
N GLY A 317 -11.02 5.20 -4.90
CA GLY A 317 -11.24 4.28 -3.78
C GLY A 317 -9.98 3.55 -3.32
N LYS A 318 -9.06 3.23 -4.22
CA LYS A 318 -7.76 2.63 -3.88
C LYS A 318 -6.92 3.49 -2.91
N ALA A 319 -7.13 4.80 -2.88
CA ALA A 319 -6.41 5.70 -1.98
C ALA A 319 -6.77 5.49 -0.49
N ILE A 320 -7.86 4.80 -0.18
CA ILE A 320 -8.21 4.45 1.20
C ILE A 320 -7.14 3.56 1.87
N VAL A 321 -6.40 2.75 1.10
CA VAL A 321 -5.35 1.88 1.62
C VAL A 321 -4.23 2.68 2.32
N PRO A 322 -3.60 3.71 1.69
CA PRO A 322 -2.70 4.63 2.37
C PRO A 322 -3.28 5.26 3.64
N PHE A 323 -4.56 5.63 3.64
CA PHE A 323 -5.19 6.25 4.82
C PHE A 323 -5.32 5.27 5.99
N ILE A 324 -5.82 4.05 5.74
CA ILE A 324 -5.91 3.02 6.79
C ILE A 324 -4.53 2.71 7.38
N LEU A 325 -3.52 2.59 6.51
CA LEU A 325 -2.14 2.37 6.91
C LEU A 325 -1.58 3.53 7.75
N GLY A 326 -1.99 4.76 7.44
CA GLY A 326 -1.60 5.97 8.15
C GLY A 326 -1.94 5.96 9.63
N TYR A 327 -3.08 5.36 10.02
CA TYR A 327 -3.43 5.19 11.44
C TYR A 327 -2.46 4.28 12.21
N GLY A 328 -1.82 3.33 11.54
CA GLY A 328 -0.75 2.54 12.13
C GLY A 328 0.60 3.27 12.04
N CYS A 329 1.10 3.47 10.83
CA CYS A 329 2.39 4.11 10.58
C CYS A 329 2.41 4.79 9.20
N ASN A 330 2.90 6.03 9.15
CA ASN A 330 2.96 6.81 7.90
C ASN A 330 4.00 6.27 6.90
N VAL A 331 5.01 5.51 7.34
CA VAL A 331 6.00 4.91 6.43
C VAL A 331 5.34 3.92 5.46
N PRO A 332 4.68 2.84 5.91
CA PRO A 332 3.97 1.94 5.01
C PRO A 332 2.80 2.63 4.28
N ALA A 333 2.20 3.67 4.87
CA ALA A 333 1.17 4.46 4.21
C ALA A 333 1.70 5.12 2.93
N VAL A 334 2.82 5.82 3.02
CA VAL A 334 3.46 6.46 1.87
C VAL A 334 3.94 5.42 0.85
N MET A 335 4.53 4.30 1.29
CA MET A 335 4.95 3.22 0.38
C MET A 335 3.77 2.62 -0.39
N SER A 336 2.61 2.50 0.24
CA SER A 336 1.41 1.93 -0.39
C SER A 336 0.82 2.82 -1.49
N THR A 337 1.20 4.11 -1.57
CA THR A 337 0.76 4.99 -2.67
C THR A 337 1.24 4.51 -4.04
N ARG A 338 2.22 3.59 -4.11
CA ARG A 338 2.63 2.91 -5.35
C ARG A 338 1.49 2.16 -6.05
N ILE A 339 0.41 1.83 -5.33
CA ILE A 339 -0.77 1.17 -5.89
C ILE A 339 -1.56 2.10 -6.84
N LEU A 340 -1.34 3.40 -6.73
CA LEU A 340 -1.94 4.42 -7.59
C LEU A 340 -1.07 4.62 -8.84
N GLU A 341 -1.70 4.65 -9.98
CA GLU A 341 -1.02 4.68 -11.28
C GLU A 341 -0.53 6.09 -11.61
N GLU A 342 -1.35 7.10 -11.34
CA GLU A 342 -1.04 8.50 -11.66
C GLU A 342 -0.14 9.16 -10.62
N LYS A 343 0.84 9.94 -11.11
CA LYS A 343 1.79 10.66 -10.23
C LYS A 343 1.12 11.70 -9.35
N GLN A 344 0.06 12.34 -9.86
CA GLN A 344 -0.71 13.36 -9.14
C GLN A 344 -1.48 12.72 -7.99
N ASP A 345 -2.17 11.61 -8.23
CA ASP A 345 -2.89 10.85 -7.21
C ASP A 345 -1.95 10.30 -6.14
N ARG A 346 -0.77 9.82 -6.54
CA ARG A 346 0.27 9.37 -5.60
C ARG A 346 0.73 10.51 -4.68
N PHE A 347 0.95 11.70 -5.25
CA PHE A 347 1.34 12.88 -4.46
C PHE A 347 0.22 13.28 -3.50
N LEU A 348 -1.01 13.36 -3.99
CA LEU A 348 -2.18 13.76 -3.20
C LEU A 348 -2.44 12.76 -2.06
N ALA A 349 -2.48 11.46 -2.38
CA ALA A 349 -2.66 10.41 -1.39
C ALA A 349 -1.54 10.39 -0.34
N ALA A 350 -0.28 10.60 -0.74
CA ALA A 350 0.84 10.70 0.19
C ALA A 350 0.74 11.93 1.09
N ALA A 351 0.42 13.10 0.53
CA ALA A 351 0.28 14.35 1.29
C ALA A 351 -0.84 14.26 2.33
N LEU A 352 -1.97 13.67 1.98
CA LEU A 352 -3.10 13.52 2.88
C LEU A 352 -2.91 12.38 3.88
N SER A 353 -2.33 11.23 3.48
CA SER A 353 -2.07 10.11 4.40
C SER A 353 -1.12 10.49 5.53
N VAL A 354 -0.19 11.39 5.28
CA VAL A 354 0.74 11.92 6.31
C VAL A 354 0.02 12.77 7.36
N LEU A 355 -1.14 13.35 7.06
CA LEU A 355 -1.98 14.07 8.03
C LEU A 355 -2.74 13.12 8.97
N VAL A 356 -2.90 11.86 8.60
CA VAL A 356 -3.53 10.83 9.45
C VAL A 356 -2.68 10.60 10.70
N PRO A 357 -3.27 10.60 11.91
CA PRO A 357 -2.53 10.41 13.14
C PRO A 357 -2.09 8.95 13.30
N CYS A 358 -0.79 8.69 13.13
CA CYS A 358 -0.20 7.38 13.38
C CYS A 358 -0.16 7.03 14.88
N ALA A 359 0.13 5.77 15.23
CA ALA A 359 0.18 5.29 16.61
C ALA A 359 1.05 6.16 17.54
N ALA A 360 2.19 6.65 17.04
CA ALA A 360 3.07 7.55 17.81
C ALA A 360 2.45 8.94 18.08
N ARG A 361 1.61 9.46 17.18
CA ARG A 361 0.83 10.69 17.42
C ARG A 361 -0.32 10.45 18.39
N LEU A 362 -0.90 9.25 18.33
CA LEU A 362 -1.97 8.85 19.25
C LEU A 362 -1.48 8.83 20.70
N SER A 363 -0.24 8.38 20.95
CA SER A 363 0.32 8.40 22.32
C SER A 363 0.38 9.82 22.91
N VAL A 364 0.62 10.85 22.08
CA VAL A 364 0.57 12.25 22.51
C VAL A 364 -0.86 12.71 22.79
N VAL A 365 -1.82 12.34 21.94
CA VAL A 365 -3.25 12.66 22.13
C VAL A 365 -3.76 12.04 23.44
N PHE A 366 -3.46 10.76 23.68
CA PHE A 366 -3.89 10.07 24.87
C PHE A 366 -3.13 10.54 26.12
N GLY A 367 -1.81 10.70 26.04
CA GLY A 367 -0.97 11.06 27.18
C GLY A 367 -1.15 12.50 27.65
N LEU A 368 -1.58 13.42 26.77
CA LEU A 368 -1.77 14.82 27.14
C LEU A 368 -3.25 15.20 27.20
N VAL A 369 -4.03 14.94 26.15
CA VAL A 369 -5.41 15.42 26.07
C VAL A 369 -6.41 14.46 26.72
N ALA A 370 -6.37 13.17 26.39
CA ALA A 370 -7.33 12.23 26.98
C ALA A 370 -7.15 12.11 28.50
N PHE A 371 -5.92 12.15 28.98
CA PHE A 371 -5.61 12.02 30.41
C PHE A 371 -5.96 13.27 31.21
N TYR A 372 -5.64 14.48 30.73
CA TYR A 372 -5.82 15.72 31.48
C TYR A 372 -7.12 16.46 31.16
N LEU A 373 -7.61 16.43 29.92
CA LEU A 373 -8.82 17.11 29.49
C LEU A 373 -10.02 16.15 29.37
N GLY A 374 -9.75 14.85 29.35
CA GLY A 374 -10.77 13.82 29.25
C GLY A 374 -10.97 13.23 27.83
N PRO A 375 -11.60 12.03 27.74
CA PRO A 375 -11.72 11.27 26.50
C PRO A 375 -12.54 11.97 25.42
N MET A 376 -13.49 12.83 25.80
CA MET A 376 -14.31 13.59 24.84
C MET A 376 -13.48 14.59 24.03
N TRP A 377 -12.47 15.21 24.63
CA TRP A 377 -11.56 16.11 23.94
C TRP A 377 -10.64 15.35 22.97
N ALA A 378 -10.18 14.16 23.36
CA ALA A 378 -9.42 13.30 22.47
C ALA A 378 -10.25 12.87 21.25
N LEU A 379 -11.53 12.48 21.46
CA LEU A 379 -12.47 12.21 20.38
C LEU A 379 -12.68 13.44 19.49
N GLY A 380 -12.79 14.62 20.10
CA GLY A 380 -12.88 15.90 19.38
C GLY A 380 -11.70 16.14 18.44
N ILE A 381 -10.46 15.81 18.85
CA ILE A 381 -9.26 15.90 18.01
C ILE A 381 -9.37 14.94 16.81
N TYR A 382 -9.91 13.73 17.00
CA TYR A 382 -10.10 12.78 15.89
C TYR A 382 -11.11 13.30 14.87
N VAL A 383 -12.26 13.78 15.32
CA VAL A 383 -13.29 14.37 14.45
C VAL A 383 -12.71 15.57 13.70
N PHE A 384 -11.98 16.43 14.43
CA PHE A 384 -11.30 17.57 13.84
C PHE A 384 -10.24 17.17 12.82
N ASN A 385 -9.49 16.08 13.07
CA ASN A 385 -8.52 15.55 12.12
C ASN A 385 -9.18 15.11 10.81
N ILE A 386 -10.29 14.37 10.89
CA ILE A 386 -11.05 13.95 9.69
C ILE A 386 -11.52 15.20 8.91
N PHE A 387 -12.03 16.22 9.62
CA PHE A 387 -12.47 17.46 9.00
C PHE A 387 -11.32 18.20 8.30
N VAL A 388 -10.15 18.29 8.93
CA VAL A 388 -8.95 18.91 8.33
C VAL A 388 -8.50 18.13 7.10
N ILE A 389 -8.44 16.80 7.15
CA ILE A 389 -8.09 15.97 5.99
C ILE A 389 -9.10 16.18 4.85
N ALA A 390 -10.39 16.18 5.14
CA ALA A 390 -11.43 16.40 4.14
C ALA A 390 -11.33 17.78 3.47
N THR A 391 -11.13 18.82 4.28
CA THR A 391 -11.02 20.20 3.78
C THR A 391 -9.74 20.40 2.96
N THR A 392 -8.62 19.94 3.47
CA THR A 392 -7.32 20.04 2.77
C THR A 392 -7.29 19.17 1.52
N GLY A 393 -7.90 17.99 1.54
CA GLY A 393 -8.07 17.12 0.38
C GLY A 393 -8.83 17.84 -0.73
N ARG A 394 -9.97 18.43 -0.41
CA ARG A 394 -10.79 19.16 -1.38
C ARG A 394 -10.07 20.39 -1.96
N ILE A 395 -9.33 21.13 -1.13
CA ILE A 395 -8.54 22.27 -1.60
C ILE A 395 -7.42 21.80 -2.55
N LEU A 396 -6.71 20.76 -2.15
CA LEU A 396 -5.57 20.25 -2.92
C LEU A 396 -6.01 19.66 -4.27
N THR A 397 -7.13 18.96 -4.29
CA THR A 397 -7.73 18.41 -5.51
C THR A 397 -8.11 19.53 -6.48
N HIS A 398 -8.77 20.58 -6.00
CA HIS A 398 -9.17 21.70 -6.85
C HIS A 398 -7.97 22.44 -7.49
N ILE A 399 -6.79 22.33 -6.87
CA ILE A 399 -5.55 22.98 -7.37
C ILE A 399 -4.76 22.04 -8.30
N LEU A 400 -4.80 20.72 -8.07
CA LEU A 400 -3.84 19.78 -8.68
C LEU A 400 -4.45 18.81 -9.68
N VAL A 401 -5.76 18.56 -9.64
CA VAL A 401 -6.36 17.47 -10.41
C VAL A 401 -7.29 18.01 -11.49
N ASP A 402 -6.97 17.72 -12.75
CA ASP A 402 -7.92 17.73 -13.87
C ASP A 402 -8.75 16.44 -13.80
N ASP A 403 -10.00 16.47 -14.32
CA ASP A 403 -10.99 15.40 -14.23
C ASP A 403 -10.40 14.00 -14.42
N SER A 404 -10.35 13.23 -13.33
CA SER A 404 -9.92 11.82 -13.38
C SER A 404 -11.07 10.95 -13.87
N PRO A 405 -10.87 10.12 -14.91
CA PRO A 405 -11.87 9.15 -15.35
C PRO A 405 -12.14 8.14 -14.22
N GLY A 406 -13.42 7.83 -14.01
CA GLY A 406 -13.84 6.87 -12.98
C GLY A 406 -13.17 5.50 -13.18
N LEU A 407 -12.60 4.94 -12.13
CA LEU A 407 -11.94 3.64 -12.18
C LEU A 407 -12.97 2.52 -11.96
N ILE A 408 -13.00 1.55 -12.87
CA ILE A 408 -13.74 0.30 -12.66
C ILE A 408 -12.93 -0.56 -11.70
N LEU A 409 -13.41 -0.72 -10.47
CA LEU A 409 -12.74 -1.49 -9.43
C LEU A 409 -13.28 -2.92 -9.46
N GLU A 410 -12.48 -3.85 -9.96
CA GLU A 410 -12.80 -5.28 -9.88
C GLU A 410 -12.58 -5.78 -8.45
N ILE A 411 -13.62 -6.36 -7.84
CA ILE A 411 -13.55 -6.95 -6.51
C ILE A 411 -13.10 -8.40 -6.65
N PRO A 412 -11.88 -8.76 -6.23
CA PRO A 412 -11.39 -10.13 -6.32
C PRO A 412 -12.15 -11.07 -5.39
N VAL A 413 -12.23 -12.34 -5.76
CA VAL A 413 -12.84 -13.39 -4.91
C VAL A 413 -12.05 -13.59 -3.61
N TYR A 414 -12.75 -13.95 -2.54
CA TYR A 414 -12.10 -14.31 -1.27
C TYR A 414 -11.17 -15.51 -1.45
N ARG A 415 -9.94 -15.37 -0.98
CA ARG A 415 -8.94 -16.43 -0.97
C ARG A 415 -8.44 -16.64 0.46
N ALA A 416 -8.19 -17.90 0.84
CA ALA A 416 -7.50 -18.17 2.09
C ALA A 416 -6.02 -17.74 1.95
N PRO A 417 -5.53 -16.83 2.82
CA PRO A 417 -4.14 -16.39 2.78
C PRO A 417 -3.21 -17.58 3.07
N THR A 418 -2.17 -17.73 2.27
CA THR A 418 -1.14 -18.76 2.52
C THR A 418 -0.08 -18.19 3.47
N ILE A 419 0.23 -18.92 4.53
CA ILE A 419 1.19 -18.49 5.57
C ILE A 419 2.53 -18.08 4.93
N LYS A 420 3.02 -18.83 3.95
CA LYS A 420 4.28 -18.54 3.26
C LYS A 420 4.25 -17.19 2.52
N ALA A 421 3.15 -16.88 1.81
CA ALA A 421 3.02 -15.61 1.10
C ALA A 421 2.94 -14.42 2.07
N VAL A 422 2.13 -14.55 3.13
CA VAL A 422 1.99 -13.53 4.19
C VAL A 422 3.34 -13.25 4.83
N LEU A 423 4.05 -14.28 5.30
CA LEU A 423 5.36 -14.11 5.96
C LEU A 423 6.41 -13.52 5.01
N SER A 424 6.41 -13.90 3.74
CA SER A 424 7.34 -13.34 2.74
C SER A 424 7.10 -11.85 2.51
N LYS A 425 5.83 -11.42 2.35
CA LYS A 425 5.46 -10.00 2.22
C LYS A 425 5.85 -9.19 3.45
N VAL A 426 5.54 -9.73 4.63
CA VAL A 426 5.86 -9.08 5.92
C VAL A 426 7.37 -8.94 6.08
N TRP A 427 8.13 -10.01 5.79
CA TRP A 427 9.60 -9.98 5.86
C TRP A 427 10.21 -8.93 4.92
N PHE A 428 9.70 -8.84 3.69
CA PHE A 428 10.18 -7.84 2.74
C PHE A 428 9.96 -6.41 3.26
N ARG A 429 8.79 -6.09 3.80
CA ARG A 429 8.48 -4.78 4.38
C ARG A 429 9.28 -4.48 5.66
N ILE A 430 9.47 -5.48 6.53
CA ILE A 430 10.32 -5.35 7.74
C ILE A 430 11.78 -5.11 7.35
N ARG A 431 12.28 -5.82 6.35
CA ARG A 431 13.65 -5.63 5.84
C ARG A 431 13.86 -4.21 5.33
N GLU A 432 12.92 -3.65 4.56
CA GLU A 432 12.99 -2.24 4.14
C GLU A 432 13.08 -1.29 5.35
N PHE A 433 12.26 -1.52 6.38
CA PHE A 433 12.32 -0.72 7.61
C PHE A 433 13.69 -0.82 8.29
N ILE A 434 14.23 -2.04 8.45
CA ILE A 434 15.52 -2.29 9.11
C ILE A 434 16.67 -1.64 8.34
N VAL A 435 16.65 -1.70 7.01
CA VAL A 435 17.77 -1.20 6.17
C VAL A 435 17.70 0.31 5.96
N GLU A 436 16.51 0.89 5.86
CA GLU A 436 16.35 2.29 5.48
C GLU A 436 15.96 3.21 6.64
N ALA A 437 14.94 2.83 7.41
CA ALA A 437 14.39 3.70 8.44
C ALA A 437 15.15 3.61 9.78
N TRP A 438 15.56 2.42 10.19
CA TRP A 438 16.23 2.22 11.47
C TRP A 438 17.62 2.87 11.56
N PRO A 439 18.52 2.80 10.58
CA PRO A 439 19.78 3.54 10.62
C PRO A 439 19.59 5.05 10.78
N LEU A 440 18.55 5.61 10.13
CA LEU A 440 18.20 7.02 10.30
C LEU A 440 17.76 7.37 11.74
N LEU A 441 17.06 6.46 12.40
CA LEU A 441 16.70 6.64 13.83
C LEU A 441 17.94 6.64 14.72
N ILE A 442 18.90 5.76 14.45
CA ILE A 442 20.17 5.69 15.22
C ILE A 442 20.96 6.98 15.00
N VAL A 443 21.19 7.37 13.75
CA VAL A 443 21.93 8.60 13.42
C VAL A 443 21.25 9.83 14.02
N GLY A 444 19.91 9.90 13.93
CA GLY A 444 19.12 10.98 14.54
C GLY A 444 19.28 11.02 16.06
N SER A 445 19.24 9.89 16.74
CA SER A 445 19.41 9.80 18.20
C SER A 445 20.83 10.19 18.65
N VAL A 446 21.85 9.78 17.90
CA VAL A 446 23.25 10.20 18.13
C VAL A 446 23.42 11.70 17.92
N PHE A 447 22.83 12.25 16.85
CA PHE A 447 22.84 13.68 16.59
C PHE A 447 22.19 14.48 17.72
N LEU A 448 21.08 13.99 18.27
CA LEU A 448 20.44 14.60 19.43
C LEU A 448 21.31 14.55 20.69
N ALA A 449 21.97 13.41 20.95
CA ALA A 449 22.91 13.30 22.06
C ALA A 449 24.04 14.32 21.93
N LEU A 450 24.54 14.56 20.73
CA LEU A 450 25.49 15.62 20.40
C LEU A 450 24.97 17.03 20.74
N LEU A 451 23.76 17.35 20.26
CA LEU A 451 23.14 18.65 20.53
C LEU A 451 22.96 18.90 22.04
N ASN A 452 22.57 17.86 22.77
CA ASN A 452 22.45 17.94 24.22
C ASN A 452 23.81 18.13 24.91
N TYR A 453 24.86 17.42 24.47
CA TYR A 453 26.19 17.55 24.97
C TYR A 453 26.74 18.98 24.82
N PHE A 454 26.52 19.62 23.67
CA PHE A 454 26.95 20.99 23.41
C PHE A 454 26.00 22.07 23.96
N ASN A 455 24.96 21.70 24.72
CA ASN A 455 23.93 22.61 25.23
C ASN A 455 23.28 23.52 24.17
N VAL A 456 23.18 23.02 22.95
CA VAL A 456 22.59 23.77 21.82
C VAL A 456 21.06 23.92 21.96
N SER A 457 20.44 23.26 22.95
CA SER A 457 19.00 23.33 23.24
C SER A 457 18.47 24.76 23.38
N GLN A 458 19.24 25.67 23.97
CA GLN A 458 18.88 27.10 24.10
C GLN A 458 18.82 27.79 22.74
N PHE A 459 19.78 27.52 21.85
CA PHE A 459 19.79 28.07 20.49
C PHE A 459 18.62 27.55 19.65
N LEU A 460 18.31 26.25 19.79
CA LEU A 460 17.16 25.63 19.14
C LEU A 460 15.83 26.26 19.59
N ASN A 461 15.68 26.55 20.88
CA ASN A 461 14.50 27.26 21.39
C ASN A 461 14.36 28.65 20.78
N ILE A 462 15.46 29.38 20.59
CA ILE A 462 15.43 30.70 19.94
C ILE A 462 14.95 30.57 18.49
N LEU A 463 15.42 29.57 17.75
CA LEU A 463 15.04 29.31 16.35
C LEU A 463 13.54 28.98 16.20
N VAL A 464 12.97 28.22 17.14
CA VAL A 464 11.57 27.79 17.13
C VAL A 464 10.63 28.81 17.83
N ARG A 465 11.19 29.79 18.54
CA ARG A 465 10.43 30.80 19.29
C ARG A 465 9.34 31.51 18.46
N PRO A 466 9.51 31.86 17.19
CA PRO A 466 8.42 32.46 16.40
C PRO A 466 7.18 31.54 16.32
N PHE A 467 7.39 30.23 16.16
CA PHE A 467 6.31 29.24 16.10
C PHE A 467 5.63 29.06 17.45
N THR A 468 6.40 28.92 18.54
CA THR A 468 5.83 28.78 19.90
C THR A 468 5.08 30.05 20.31
N TRP A 469 5.56 31.25 19.93
CA TRP A 469 4.87 32.51 20.19
C TRP A 469 3.53 32.60 19.46
N VAL A 470 3.47 32.27 18.17
CA VAL A 470 2.23 32.25 17.38
C VAL A 470 1.22 31.27 17.97
N LEU A 471 1.70 30.11 18.42
CA LEU A 471 0.86 29.08 19.04
C LEU A 471 0.47 29.41 20.49
N GLY A 472 1.09 30.45 21.11
CA GLY A 472 0.90 30.81 22.52
C GLY A 472 1.38 29.75 23.48
N LEU A 473 2.44 29.03 23.10
CA LEU A 473 3.11 28.03 23.90
C LEU A 473 4.34 28.61 24.61
N PRO A 474 4.74 28.06 25.77
CA PRO A 474 5.98 28.43 26.42
C PRO A 474 7.20 28.21 25.50
N SER A 475 8.24 29.04 25.65
CA SER A 475 9.48 28.93 24.84
C SER A 475 10.17 27.58 24.98
N GLU A 476 10.04 26.94 26.14
CA GLU A 476 10.59 25.63 26.52
C GLU A 476 10.01 24.48 25.67
N THR A 477 8.85 24.68 25.05
CA THR A 477 8.21 23.68 24.17
C THR A 477 8.89 23.56 22.81
N GLY A 478 9.79 24.47 22.45
CA GLY A 478 10.50 24.48 21.17
C GLY A 478 11.33 23.21 20.95
N VAL A 479 12.16 22.86 21.92
CA VAL A 479 12.98 21.63 21.87
C VAL A 479 12.11 20.37 21.74
N PRO A 480 11.09 20.12 22.57
CA PRO A 480 10.13 19.03 22.38
C PRO A 480 9.55 18.91 20.97
N LEU A 481 9.20 20.02 20.34
CA LEU A 481 8.68 20.03 18.98
C LEU A 481 9.73 19.60 17.95
N MET A 482 10.98 20.02 18.09
CA MET A 482 12.07 19.59 17.20
C MET A 482 12.40 18.10 17.36
N PHE A 483 12.47 17.61 18.59
CA PHE A 483 12.70 16.19 18.86
C PHE A 483 11.57 15.31 18.33
N GLY A 484 10.34 15.81 18.37
CA GLY A 484 9.20 15.13 17.79
C GLY A 484 9.23 14.99 16.26
N ILE A 485 10.12 15.70 15.54
CA ILE A 485 10.37 15.43 14.11
C ILE A 485 11.14 14.12 13.93
N LEU A 486 12.04 13.80 14.85
CA LEU A 486 12.77 12.55 14.80
C LEU A 486 11.86 11.37 15.18
N ARG A 487 11.20 11.51 16.33
CA ARG A 487 10.26 10.51 16.86
C ARG A 487 9.13 11.22 17.60
N LYS A 488 7.89 11.01 17.14
CA LYS A 488 6.71 11.74 17.64
C LYS A 488 6.47 11.56 19.15
N GLU A 489 6.63 10.35 19.65
CA GLU A 489 6.48 10.02 21.07
C GLU A 489 7.50 10.72 21.97
N LEU A 490 8.69 11.04 21.44
CA LEU A 490 9.69 11.80 22.20
C LEU A 490 9.24 13.22 22.53
N SER A 491 8.34 13.80 21.73
CA SER A 491 7.84 15.15 22.03
C SER A 491 7.20 15.24 23.42
N LEU A 492 6.50 14.19 23.86
CA LEU A 492 5.89 14.14 25.20
C LEU A 492 6.94 13.97 26.31
N VAL A 493 7.91 13.10 26.11
CA VAL A 493 8.99 12.86 27.08
C VAL A 493 9.86 14.11 27.25
N MET A 494 10.23 14.73 26.12
CA MET A 494 11.03 15.96 26.13
C MET A 494 10.24 17.15 26.69
N LEU A 495 8.91 17.19 26.49
CA LEU A 495 8.06 18.21 27.08
C LEU A 495 8.10 18.14 28.63
N ARG A 496 8.03 16.93 29.18
CA ARG A 496 8.15 16.69 30.61
C ARG A 496 9.50 17.16 31.16
N GLN A 497 10.58 16.84 30.44
CA GLN A 497 11.92 17.26 30.83
C GLN A 497 12.13 18.77 30.71
N ALA A 498 11.67 19.38 29.64
CA ALA A 498 11.82 20.80 29.38
C ALA A 498 11.05 21.67 30.38
N LEU A 499 9.90 21.22 30.83
CA LEU A 499 9.10 21.92 31.85
C LEU A 499 9.54 21.59 33.29
N GLY A 500 10.35 20.55 33.47
CA GLY A 500 10.82 20.12 34.79
C GLY A 500 9.73 19.59 35.73
N VAL A 501 8.60 19.12 35.17
CA VAL A 501 7.43 18.71 35.95
C VAL A 501 7.11 17.22 35.75
N VAL A 502 6.57 16.61 36.80
CA VAL A 502 6.02 15.25 36.70
C VAL A 502 4.61 15.24 36.20
N ASP A 503 3.83 16.27 36.54
CA ASP A 503 2.45 16.48 36.18
C ASP A 503 2.29 17.74 35.30
N PHE A 504 1.80 17.56 34.09
CA PHE A 504 1.64 18.65 33.13
C PHE A 504 0.59 19.69 33.58
N SER A 505 -0.38 19.31 34.40
CA SER A 505 -1.41 20.23 34.88
C SER A 505 -0.85 21.40 35.67
N SER A 506 0.34 21.22 36.28
CA SER A 506 1.00 22.27 37.09
C SER A 506 1.73 23.32 36.23
N ALA A 507 2.10 22.99 34.99
CA ALA A 507 2.95 23.84 34.15
C ALA A 507 2.28 24.29 32.84
N LEU A 508 1.28 23.56 32.35
CA LEU A 508 0.60 23.85 31.08
C LEU A 508 -0.91 23.99 31.31
N PRO A 509 -1.50 25.16 31.03
CA PRO A 509 -2.96 25.32 30.95
C PRO A 509 -3.58 24.35 29.93
N SER A 510 -4.83 23.92 30.15
CA SER A 510 -5.57 23.01 29.27
C SER A 510 -5.57 23.45 27.80
N LEU A 511 -5.69 24.76 27.56
CA LEU A 511 -5.63 25.35 26.23
C LEU A 511 -4.28 25.14 25.53
N GLN A 512 -3.18 25.22 26.27
CA GLN A 512 -1.83 24.99 25.73
C GLN A 512 -1.59 23.51 25.46
N MET A 513 -2.09 22.62 26.33
CA MET A 513 -2.04 21.17 26.09
C MET A 513 -2.79 20.79 24.80
N LEU A 514 -3.99 21.34 24.59
CA LEU A 514 -4.76 21.14 23.38
C LEU A 514 -4.01 21.65 22.15
N THR A 515 -3.50 22.89 22.18
CA THR A 515 -2.79 23.52 21.08
C THR A 515 -1.51 22.76 20.70
N PHE A 516 -0.71 22.36 21.70
CA PHE A 516 0.49 21.57 21.50
C PHE A 516 0.16 20.22 20.84
N THR A 517 -0.85 19.53 21.35
CA THR A 517 -1.25 18.21 20.83
C THR A 517 -1.73 18.32 19.38
N VAL A 518 -2.59 19.28 19.06
CA VAL A 518 -3.07 19.47 17.69
C VAL A 518 -1.90 19.80 16.76
N PHE A 519 -0.97 20.65 17.18
CA PHE A 519 0.22 20.95 16.39
C PHE A 519 1.05 19.69 16.12
N VAL A 520 1.32 18.86 17.14
CA VAL A 520 2.07 17.60 17.01
C VAL A 520 1.36 16.59 16.12
N VAL A 521 0.03 16.59 16.08
CA VAL A 521 -0.75 15.71 15.22
C VAL A 521 -0.54 16.04 13.74
N PHE A 522 -0.46 17.32 13.36
CA PHE A 522 -0.44 17.72 11.95
C PHE A 522 0.93 18.12 11.41
N TYR A 523 1.89 18.55 12.27
CA TYR A 523 3.16 19.11 11.79
C TYR A 523 4.04 18.08 11.08
N ILE A 524 5.23 18.51 10.66
CA ILE A 524 6.20 17.78 9.85
C ILE A 524 6.25 16.28 10.22
N PRO A 525 6.16 15.37 9.24
CA PRO A 525 6.25 13.93 9.48
C PRO A 525 7.59 13.53 10.12
N CYS A 526 7.63 12.34 10.75
CA CYS A 526 8.85 11.84 11.35
C CYS A 526 9.94 11.58 10.28
N LEU A 527 11.21 11.59 10.73
CA LEU A 527 12.35 11.44 9.84
C LEU A 527 12.28 10.21 8.92
N PRO A 528 11.88 9.01 9.39
CA PRO A 528 11.67 7.86 8.51
C PRO A 528 10.61 8.11 7.42
N THR A 529 9.53 8.81 7.74
CA THR A 529 8.50 9.15 6.74
C THR A 529 9.03 10.15 5.71
N LEU A 530 9.83 11.14 6.12
CA LEU A 530 10.48 12.07 5.20
C LEU A 530 11.44 11.34 4.24
N ALA A 531 12.22 10.39 4.75
CA ALA A 531 13.10 9.55 3.93
C ALA A 531 12.31 8.74 2.91
N THR A 532 11.19 8.15 3.34
CA THR A 532 10.30 7.40 2.45
C THR A 532 9.65 8.30 1.40
N LEU A 533 9.16 9.49 1.77
CA LEU A 533 8.64 10.48 0.83
C LEU A 533 9.69 10.87 -0.22
N LYS A 534 10.95 11.07 0.20
CA LYS A 534 12.06 11.37 -0.72
C LYS A 534 12.30 10.24 -1.71
N LYS A 535 12.25 9.00 -1.24
CA LYS A 535 12.44 7.79 -2.06
C LYS A 535 11.30 7.60 -3.06
N GLU A 536 10.03 7.76 -2.62
CA GLU A 536 8.84 7.49 -3.43
C GLU A 536 8.48 8.61 -4.41
N LEU A 537 8.63 9.86 -3.98
CA LEU A 537 8.14 11.02 -4.71
C LEU A 537 9.24 12.01 -5.12
N GLY A 538 10.46 11.79 -4.63
CA GLY A 538 11.59 12.71 -4.88
C GLY A 538 11.71 13.83 -3.86
N GLY A 539 12.90 14.45 -3.80
CA GLY A 539 13.23 15.44 -2.76
C GLY A 539 12.39 16.72 -2.80
N ARG A 540 12.03 17.19 -4.00
CA ARG A 540 11.19 18.40 -4.17
C ARG A 540 9.78 18.17 -3.59
N ASN A 541 9.16 17.04 -3.93
CA ASN A 541 7.82 16.71 -3.43
C ASN A 541 7.81 16.45 -1.93
N MET A 542 8.87 15.81 -1.39
CA MET A 542 9.05 15.66 0.06
C MET A 542 9.06 17.03 0.77
N LEU A 543 9.83 18.00 0.27
CA LEU A 543 9.89 19.34 0.86
C LEU A 543 8.55 20.08 0.75
N MET A 544 7.85 19.93 -0.38
CA MET A 544 6.50 20.50 -0.55
C MET A 544 5.51 19.92 0.45
N ILE A 545 5.51 18.58 0.65
CA ILE A 545 4.64 17.93 1.63
C ILE A 545 5.01 18.33 3.05
N ALA A 546 6.30 18.42 3.39
CA ALA A 546 6.74 18.87 4.71
C ALA A 546 6.32 20.33 5.00
N GLY A 547 6.48 21.22 4.04
CA GLY A 547 6.00 22.61 4.14
C GLY A 547 4.47 22.69 4.24
N PHE A 548 3.77 21.94 3.43
CA PHE A 548 2.31 21.84 3.45
C PHE A 548 1.80 21.36 4.83
N THR A 549 2.35 20.28 5.37
CA THR A 549 1.95 19.77 6.70
C THR A 549 2.23 20.77 7.82
N LEU A 550 3.33 21.54 7.72
CA LEU A 550 3.63 22.62 8.68
C LEU A 550 2.58 23.74 8.64
N VAL A 551 2.18 24.17 7.45
CA VAL A 551 1.13 25.19 7.27
C VAL A 551 -0.21 24.68 7.81
N VAL A 552 -0.59 23.44 7.47
CA VAL A 552 -1.81 22.82 7.99
C VAL A 552 -1.78 22.73 9.52
N ALA A 553 -0.63 22.35 10.11
CA ALA A 553 -0.48 22.28 11.56
C ALA A 553 -0.66 23.64 12.24
N LEU A 554 -0.08 24.71 11.68
CA LEU A 554 -0.25 26.06 12.22
C LEU A 554 -1.71 26.50 12.17
N VAL A 555 -2.36 26.38 11.01
CA VAL A 555 -3.76 26.76 10.83
C VAL A 555 -4.68 25.95 11.74
N ALA A 556 -4.52 24.63 11.74
CA ALA A 556 -5.33 23.72 12.57
C ALA A 556 -5.16 24.03 14.07
N SER A 557 -3.93 24.30 14.51
CA SER A 557 -3.67 24.62 15.93
C SER A 557 -4.25 25.97 16.34
N LEU A 558 -4.20 26.97 15.47
CA LEU A 558 -4.83 28.28 15.74
C LEU A 558 -6.35 28.17 15.81
N ILE A 559 -6.97 27.37 14.91
CA ILE A 559 -8.40 27.10 14.96
C ILE A 559 -8.76 26.35 16.27
N ALA A 560 -8.02 25.28 16.61
CA ALA A 560 -8.23 24.53 17.83
C ALA A 560 -8.05 25.41 19.09
N ARG A 561 -7.08 26.32 19.08
CA ARG A 561 -6.87 27.29 20.15
C ARG A 561 -8.05 28.27 20.27
N GLY A 562 -8.56 28.77 19.14
CA GLY A 562 -9.75 29.63 19.13
C GLY A 562 -10.98 28.94 19.66
N ILE A 563 -11.25 27.70 19.22
CA ILE A 563 -12.35 26.89 19.74
C ILE A 563 -12.14 26.57 21.23
N GLY A 564 -10.93 26.16 21.59
CA GLY A 564 -10.56 25.82 22.97
C GLY A 564 -10.67 27.02 23.92
N SER A 565 -10.35 28.23 23.50
CA SER A 565 -10.48 29.43 24.33
C SER A 565 -11.95 29.75 24.69
N ILE A 566 -12.91 29.33 23.86
CA ILE A 566 -14.35 29.52 24.12
C ILE A 566 -14.89 28.38 25.01
N LEU A 567 -14.40 27.15 24.85
CA LEU A 567 -14.95 25.97 25.52
C LEU A 567 -14.24 25.62 26.84
N LEU A 568 -13.00 26.07 27.04
CA LEU A 568 -12.19 25.83 28.25
C LEU A 568 -12.07 27.07 29.16
N SER A 569 -12.66 28.21 28.74
CA SER A 569 -12.86 29.37 29.59
C SER A 569 -14.10 29.12 30.48
#